data_758a1220d3eecc8b00b874fd85b88f61
#
_entry.id   758a1220d3eecc8b00b874fd85b88f61
#
_cell.length_a   1.000
_cell.length_b   1.000
_cell.length_c   1.000
_cell.angle_alpha   90.00
_cell.angle_beta   90.00
_cell.angle_gamma   90.00
#
_symmetry.space_group_name_H-M   'P 1'
#
loop_
_entity.id
_entity.type
_entity.pdbx_description
1 polymer ?
#
loop_
_entity_poly.entity_id
_entity_poly.type
_entity_poly.pdbx_seq_one_letter_code
_entity_poly.pdbx_strand_id
1 'polypeptide(L)'
;MGREARRSYDLEQVEIVPSRRTRSSQEVSTAWQLDAYPFAIPLVTHPSDAVVSPASAVRIGQLGGLPVLNAEGLWARHGDADAALARVVAAAVDDPASAVGLLQELHAVPIDTALLAEALKRVREAGITVAARVSPQRARELTPDLLAAGVEVLVVQGTIISAEHVSRGEPLNLKDFIASLDVPVVAGGCGDYRTAMHLMRTGAAGVIVGYGQSTATTTDEVLGIGVPMATAIVDAAAARRDYLDETGGRYVHVIADGGMRTSGDVAKAIACGADAVMLGEQLAAASDAPASGAYWTSAAAHPSLPRSEVVAVPTTPGDFRDVLFGPASTAYGEVNLFGALRRAMAKTGYSDLKEFQRVGLNVRV
;
A
#
# COMPACT_ATOMS: atom_id res chain seq x y z
N MET A 1 -5.70 -35.05 -16.33
CA MET A 1 -4.67 -34.10 -15.86
C MET A 1 -4.97 -33.75 -14.42
N GLY A 2 -4.07 -34.10 -13.50
CA GLY A 2 -4.19 -33.69 -12.09
C GLY A 2 -3.98 -32.18 -11.96
N ARG A 3 -4.72 -31.52 -11.09
CA ARG A 3 -4.41 -30.13 -10.69
C ARG A 3 -3.24 -30.19 -9.71
N GLU A 4 -2.18 -29.43 -9.99
CA GLU A 4 -1.06 -29.27 -9.08
C GLU A 4 -1.15 -27.92 -8.40
N ALA A 5 -1.04 -27.89 -7.06
CA ALA A 5 -0.89 -26.67 -6.29
C ALA A 5 0.61 -26.42 -6.07
N ARG A 6 1.07 -25.22 -6.43
CA ARG A 6 2.46 -24.80 -6.18
C ARG A 6 2.67 -24.54 -4.70
N ARG A 7 3.80 -24.97 -4.14
CA ARG A 7 4.22 -24.56 -2.80
C ARG A 7 4.57 -23.06 -2.83
N SER A 8 4.07 -22.31 -1.88
CA SER A 8 4.27 -20.88 -1.75
C SER A 8 4.59 -20.53 -0.30
N TYR A 9 5.21 -19.37 -0.06
CA TYR A 9 5.74 -18.98 1.23
C TYR A 9 5.31 -17.56 1.59
N ASP A 10 4.93 -17.37 2.84
CA ASP A 10 4.73 -16.07 3.45
C ASP A 10 6.04 -15.47 3.97
N LEU A 11 6.02 -14.17 4.31
CA LEU A 11 7.20 -13.48 4.86
C LEU A 11 7.68 -14.10 6.17
N GLU A 12 6.79 -14.71 6.96
CA GLU A 12 7.15 -15.41 8.18
C GLU A 12 8.03 -16.65 7.94
N GLN A 13 7.93 -17.24 6.75
CA GLN A 13 8.63 -18.47 6.38
C GLN A 13 9.99 -18.21 5.71
N VAL A 14 10.36 -16.96 5.48
CA VAL A 14 11.66 -16.61 4.91
C VAL A 14 12.52 -15.86 5.91
N GLU A 15 13.82 -16.06 5.81
CA GLU A 15 14.81 -15.40 6.65
C GLU A 15 15.93 -14.80 5.81
N ILE A 16 16.36 -13.59 6.16
CA ILE A 16 17.46 -12.91 5.50
C ILE A 16 18.79 -13.51 5.99
N VAL A 17 19.63 -13.89 5.03
CA VAL A 17 20.95 -14.49 5.33
C VAL A 17 21.98 -13.38 5.52
N PRO A 18 22.63 -13.28 6.69
CA PRO A 18 23.71 -12.32 6.91
C PRO A 18 24.88 -12.51 5.94
N SER A 19 25.44 -11.40 5.45
CA SER A 19 26.64 -11.40 4.64
C SER A 19 27.89 -11.46 5.53
N ARG A 20 29.04 -11.73 4.90
CA ARG A 20 30.36 -11.66 5.55
C ARG A 20 30.78 -10.22 5.91
N ARG A 21 30.09 -9.20 5.43
CA ARG A 21 30.37 -7.79 5.69
C ARG A 21 29.22 -7.17 6.47
N THR A 22 29.54 -6.17 7.27
CA THR A 22 28.59 -5.26 7.90
C THR A 22 28.99 -3.83 7.58
N ARG A 23 28.04 -2.89 7.69
CA ARG A 23 28.28 -1.45 7.54
C ARG A 23 27.78 -0.68 8.75
N SER A 24 28.17 0.58 8.86
CA SER A 24 27.46 1.52 9.71
C SER A 24 26.07 1.81 9.11
N SER A 25 25.04 1.84 9.94
CA SER A 25 23.70 2.21 9.47
C SER A 25 23.63 3.67 9.00
N GLN A 26 24.59 4.50 9.35
CA GLN A 26 24.70 5.88 8.85
C GLN A 26 25.12 5.95 7.38
N GLU A 27 25.73 4.89 6.85
CA GLU A 27 26.16 4.77 5.45
C GLU A 27 25.10 4.09 4.55
N VAL A 28 23.90 3.83 5.10
CA VAL A 28 22.82 3.13 4.38
C VAL A 28 21.73 4.12 3.98
N SER A 29 21.39 4.11 2.70
CA SER A 29 20.26 4.86 2.15
C SER A 29 19.05 3.96 2.01
N THR A 30 17.88 4.44 2.48
CA THR A 30 16.57 3.83 2.24
C THR A 30 15.77 4.60 1.20
N ALA A 31 16.39 5.57 0.53
CA ALA A 31 15.74 6.35 -0.51
C ALA A 31 15.33 5.46 -1.70
N TRP A 32 14.19 5.77 -2.27
CA TRP A 32 13.68 5.15 -3.49
C TRP A 32 13.05 6.20 -4.40
N GLN A 33 12.69 5.79 -5.61
CA GLN A 33 12.08 6.66 -6.59
C GLN A 33 10.90 5.93 -7.25
N LEU A 34 9.79 6.62 -7.46
CA LEU A 34 8.69 6.18 -8.29
C LEU A 34 8.61 7.10 -9.50
N ASP A 35 8.98 6.59 -10.68
CA ASP A 35 9.13 7.39 -11.88
C ASP A 35 10.05 8.61 -11.62
N ALA A 36 9.57 9.84 -11.75
CA ALA A 36 10.34 11.07 -11.50
C ALA A 36 10.31 11.53 -10.02
N TYR A 37 9.52 10.88 -9.16
CA TYR A 37 9.28 11.31 -7.77
C TYR A 37 10.19 10.60 -6.78
N PRO A 38 11.12 11.33 -6.10
CA PRO A 38 12.01 10.78 -5.09
C PRO A 38 11.35 10.75 -3.70
N PHE A 39 11.63 9.71 -2.91
CA PHE A 39 11.18 9.53 -1.54
C PHE A 39 12.33 9.10 -0.64
N ALA A 40 12.35 9.59 0.61
CA ALA A 40 13.41 9.29 1.56
C ALA A 40 13.32 7.86 2.15
N ILE A 41 12.12 7.31 2.20
CA ILE A 41 11.84 5.96 2.68
C ILE A 41 10.93 5.21 1.72
N PRO A 42 11.06 3.89 1.57
CA PRO A 42 10.25 3.09 0.65
C PRO A 42 8.87 2.78 1.22
N LEU A 43 8.15 3.85 1.58
CA LEU A 43 6.80 3.81 2.15
C LEU A 43 5.78 4.36 1.15
N VAL A 44 4.77 3.57 0.87
CA VAL A 44 3.48 3.99 0.31
C VAL A 44 2.43 3.73 1.38
N THR A 45 1.51 4.65 1.63
CA THR A 45 0.42 4.34 2.58
C THR A 45 -0.65 3.51 1.90
N HIS A 46 -1.19 2.51 2.61
CA HIS A 46 -2.44 1.90 2.20
C HIS A 46 -3.54 2.97 2.26
N PRO A 47 -4.36 3.14 1.21
CA PRO A 47 -5.35 4.22 1.11
C PRO A 47 -6.60 3.93 1.96
N SER A 48 -6.40 3.78 3.25
CA SER A 48 -7.46 3.63 4.25
C SER A 48 -7.74 4.98 4.91
N ASP A 49 -9.02 5.32 5.06
CA ASP A 49 -9.44 6.53 5.80
C ASP A 49 -9.02 6.49 7.27
N ALA A 50 -8.76 5.30 7.82
CA ALA A 50 -8.20 5.13 9.16
C ALA A 50 -6.78 5.69 9.31
N VAL A 51 -6.04 5.78 8.20
CA VAL A 51 -4.61 6.15 8.18
C VAL A 51 -4.37 7.46 7.45
N VAL A 52 -5.09 7.69 6.34
CA VAL A 52 -4.79 8.81 5.44
C VAL A 52 -5.94 9.80 5.40
N SER A 53 -5.74 10.92 6.08
CA SER A 53 -6.49 12.17 5.94
C SER A 53 -5.62 13.19 5.21
N PRO A 54 -6.16 14.34 4.78
CA PRO A 54 -5.34 15.42 4.25
C PRO A 54 -4.22 15.86 5.21
N ALA A 55 -4.49 15.88 6.52
CA ALA A 55 -3.50 16.26 7.54
C ALA A 55 -2.41 15.19 7.72
N SER A 56 -2.79 13.92 7.87
CA SER A 56 -1.83 12.82 8.01
C SER A 56 -1.02 12.61 6.73
N ALA A 57 -1.60 12.85 5.54
CA ALA A 57 -0.89 12.83 4.27
C ALA A 57 0.27 13.83 4.25
N VAL A 58 0.03 15.07 4.70
CA VAL A 58 1.09 16.09 4.84
C VAL A 58 2.18 15.60 5.80
N ARG A 59 1.79 15.06 6.95
CA ARG A 59 2.74 14.57 7.96
C ARG A 59 3.61 13.43 7.43
N ILE A 60 3.01 12.43 6.79
CA ILE A 60 3.72 11.26 6.22
C ILE A 60 4.64 11.71 5.08
N GLY A 61 4.18 12.61 4.21
CA GLY A 61 5.00 13.16 3.14
C GLY A 61 6.22 13.92 3.65
N GLN A 62 6.06 14.73 4.71
CA GLN A 62 7.19 15.41 5.39
C GLN A 62 8.19 14.43 6.01
N LEU A 63 7.75 13.24 6.38
CA LEU A 63 8.61 12.15 6.86
C LEU A 63 9.25 11.35 5.73
N GLY A 64 8.95 11.70 4.47
CA GLY A 64 9.61 11.16 3.27
C GLY A 64 8.96 9.94 2.64
N GLY A 65 7.73 9.59 3.03
CA GLY A 65 6.90 8.56 2.40
C GLY A 65 5.97 9.11 1.32
N LEU A 66 5.31 8.23 0.56
CA LEU A 66 4.25 8.58 -0.39
C LEU A 66 2.87 8.34 0.25
N PRO A 67 2.17 9.40 0.71
CA PRO A 67 0.80 9.28 1.17
C PRO A 67 -0.14 9.12 -0.02
N VAL A 68 -1.09 8.19 0.08
CA VAL A 68 -2.11 7.96 -0.95
C VAL A 68 -3.50 8.20 -0.34
N LEU A 69 -4.18 9.26 -0.77
CA LEU A 69 -5.54 9.57 -0.37
C LEU A 69 -6.54 8.67 -1.11
N ASN A 70 -7.57 8.21 -0.41
CA ASN A 70 -8.67 7.50 -1.03
C ASN A 70 -9.66 8.49 -1.64
N ALA A 71 -9.69 8.62 -2.98
CA ALA A 71 -10.63 9.50 -3.68
C ALA A 71 -12.11 9.09 -3.50
N GLU A 72 -12.36 7.89 -3.03
CA GLU A 72 -13.69 7.35 -2.75
C GLU A 72 -13.97 7.29 -1.23
N GLY A 73 -13.10 7.84 -0.40
CA GLY A 73 -13.14 7.79 1.04
C GLY A 73 -14.08 8.81 1.69
N LEU A 74 -14.05 8.87 3.01
CA LEU A 74 -14.88 9.78 3.82
C LEU A 74 -14.57 11.25 3.54
N TRP A 75 -13.30 11.59 3.25
CA TRP A 75 -12.83 12.94 2.93
C TRP A 75 -13.44 13.54 1.67
N ALA A 76 -13.95 12.69 0.79
CA ALA A 76 -14.61 13.08 -0.45
C ALA A 76 -16.15 13.05 -0.35
N ARG A 77 -16.71 12.78 0.84
CA ARG A 77 -18.16 12.55 1.01
C ARG A 77 -18.78 13.39 2.12
N HIS A 78 -18.00 13.76 3.12
CA HIS A 78 -18.48 14.43 4.30
C HIS A 78 -17.69 15.70 4.56
N GLY A 79 -18.40 16.84 4.73
CA GLY A 79 -17.77 18.11 5.08
C GLY A 79 -17.10 18.08 6.46
N ASP A 80 -17.61 17.23 7.36
CA ASP A 80 -16.98 16.88 8.65
C ASP A 80 -16.62 15.39 8.65
N ALA A 81 -15.57 15.06 7.93
CA ALA A 81 -15.07 13.70 7.82
C ALA A 81 -14.46 13.20 9.15
N ASP A 82 -13.92 14.09 9.95
CA ASP A 82 -13.38 13.75 11.28
C ASP A 82 -14.51 13.26 12.21
N ALA A 83 -15.67 13.91 12.21
CA ALA A 83 -16.83 13.45 12.97
C ALA A 83 -17.37 12.10 12.45
N ALA A 84 -17.40 11.91 11.12
CA ALA A 84 -17.80 10.62 10.53
C ALA A 84 -16.84 9.50 10.96
N LEU A 85 -15.55 9.76 10.92
CA LEU A 85 -14.50 8.84 11.35
C LEU A 85 -14.62 8.48 12.84
N ALA A 86 -14.82 9.47 13.70
CA ALA A 86 -14.98 9.27 15.14
C ALA A 86 -16.18 8.36 15.46
N ARG A 87 -17.28 8.45 14.69
CA ARG A 87 -18.43 7.54 14.82
C ARG A 87 -18.06 6.09 14.51
N VAL A 88 -17.24 5.85 13.47
CA VAL A 88 -16.78 4.49 13.11
C VAL A 88 -15.91 3.93 14.22
N VAL A 89 -14.96 4.72 14.74
CA VAL A 89 -14.08 4.30 15.84
C VAL A 89 -14.89 3.98 17.09
N ALA A 90 -15.86 4.82 17.46
CA ALA A 90 -16.73 4.57 18.60
C ALA A 90 -17.56 3.28 18.43
N ALA A 91 -18.17 3.09 17.24
CA ALA A 91 -18.93 1.88 16.95
C ALA A 91 -18.06 0.61 17.04
N ALA A 92 -16.80 0.67 16.61
CA ALA A 92 -15.89 -0.48 16.66
C ALA A 92 -15.52 -0.91 18.08
N VAL A 93 -15.55 0.01 19.05
CA VAL A 93 -15.32 -0.30 20.46
C VAL A 93 -16.50 -1.10 21.04
N ASP A 94 -17.72 -0.74 20.65
CA ASP A 94 -18.94 -1.38 21.17
C ASP A 94 -19.24 -2.70 20.45
N ASP A 95 -19.19 -2.69 19.12
CA ASP A 95 -19.45 -3.86 18.27
C ASP A 95 -18.77 -3.68 16.88
N PRO A 96 -17.68 -4.40 16.59
CA PRO A 96 -16.99 -4.33 15.29
C PRO A 96 -17.89 -4.59 14.08
N ALA A 97 -18.90 -5.45 14.21
CA ALA A 97 -19.83 -5.76 13.12
C ALA A 97 -20.72 -4.53 12.80
N SER A 98 -21.15 -3.77 13.81
CA SER A 98 -21.91 -2.54 13.64
C SER A 98 -21.09 -1.46 12.94
N ALA A 99 -19.79 -1.41 13.17
CA ALA A 99 -18.88 -0.47 12.52
C ALA A 99 -18.80 -0.67 11.01
N VAL A 100 -18.83 -1.93 10.53
CA VAL A 100 -18.89 -2.24 9.09
C VAL A 100 -20.18 -1.72 8.46
N GLY A 101 -21.33 -1.92 9.11
CA GLY A 101 -22.62 -1.39 8.65
C GLY A 101 -22.61 0.14 8.58
N LEU A 102 -22.02 0.80 9.57
CA LEU A 102 -21.86 2.26 9.58
C LEU A 102 -20.92 2.74 8.45
N LEU A 103 -19.81 2.05 8.16
CA LEU A 103 -18.96 2.35 7.01
C LEU A 103 -19.70 2.24 5.69
N GLN A 104 -20.53 1.22 5.50
CA GLN A 104 -21.37 1.08 4.31
C GLN A 104 -22.35 2.25 4.18
N GLU A 105 -23.00 2.67 5.27
CA GLU A 105 -23.90 3.83 5.30
C GLU A 105 -23.17 5.13 4.92
N LEU A 106 -22.02 5.39 5.53
CA LEU A 106 -21.22 6.59 5.29
C LEU A 106 -20.69 6.65 3.84
N HIS A 107 -20.30 5.50 3.27
CA HIS A 107 -19.83 5.42 1.89
C HIS A 107 -20.98 5.37 0.85
N ALA A 108 -22.25 5.21 1.26
CA ALA A 108 -23.40 5.36 0.38
C ALA A 108 -23.67 6.83 0.01
N VAL A 109 -23.17 7.78 0.79
CA VAL A 109 -23.23 9.21 0.44
C VAL A 109 -22.44 9.45 -0.85
N PRO A 110 -22.98 10.19 -1.83
CA PRO A 110 -22.26 10.49 -3.07
C PRO A 110 -20.93 11.20 -2.84
N ILE A 111 -19.98 10.98 -3.73
CA ILE A 111 -18.71 11.71 -3.73
C ILE A 111 -18.99 13.17 -4.12
N ASP A 112 -18.46 14.09 -3.35
CA ASP A 112 -18.41 15.52 -3.64
C ASP A 112 -17.02 15.88 -4.15
N THR A 113 -16.92 16.19 -5.43
CA THR A 113 -15.64 16.50 -6.09
C THR A 113 -15.03 17.82 -5.57
N ALA A 114 -15.84 18.72 -4.99
CA ALA A 114 -15.31 19.94 -4.38
C ALA A 114 -14.60 19.63 -3.04
N LEU A 115 -15.16 18.75 -2.21
CA LEU A 115 -14.49 18.26 -1.00
C LEU A 115 -13.19 17.51 -1.35
N LEU A 116 -13.25 16.67 -2.37
CA LEU A 116 -12.08 15.94 -2.84
C LEU A 116 -10.98 16.90 -3.32
N ALA A 117 -11.32 17.90 -4.13
CA ALA A 117 -10.37 18.89 -4.61
C ALA A 117 -9.74 19.70 -3.47
N GLU A 118 -10.52 20.08 -2.45
CA GLU A 118 -10.01 20.79 -1.28
C GLU A 118 -9.06 19.91 -0.44
N ALA A 119 -9.38 18.62 -0.28
CA ALA A 119 -8.52 17.67 0.41
C ALA A 119 -7.15 17.54 -0.29
N LEU A 120 -7.14 17.38 -1.62
CA LEU A 120 -5.91 17.27 -2.42
C LEU A 120 -5.11 18.58 -2.44
N LYS A 121 -5.80 19.71 -2.51
CA LYS A 121 -5.19 21.04 -2.46
C LYS A 121 -4.38 21.25 -1.18
N ARG A 122 -4.88 20.83 -0.02
CA ARG A 122 -4.16 20.93 1.26
C ARG A 122 -2.82 20.18 1.21
N VAL A 123 -2.77 18.99 0.59
CA VAL A 123 -1.54 18.22 0.44
C VAL A 123 -0.57 18.92 -0.51
N ARG A 124 -1.06 19.42 -1.64
CA ARG A 124 -0.27 20.13 -2.63
C ARG A 124 0.35 21.41 -2.06
N GLU A 125 -0.43 22.21 -1.34
CA GLU A 125 0.04 23.47 -0.73
C GLU A 125 1.12 23.25 0.33
N ALA A 126 1.18 22.05 0.93
CA ALA A 126 2.26 21.66 1.82
C ALA A 126 3.54 21.19 1.07
N GLY A 127 3.53 21.19 -0.27
CA GLY A 127 4.68 20.76 -1.08
C GLY A 127 4.91 19.25 -1.09
N ILE A 128 3.86 18.45 -0.79
CA ILE A 128 3.92 17.00 -0.78
C ILE A 128 3.38 16.47 -2.10
N THR A 129 4.02 15.42 -2.64
CA THR A 129 3.54 14.71 -3.83
C THR A 129 2.10 14.23 -3.63
N VAL A 130 1.21 14.67 -4.51
CA VAL A 130 -0.21 14.39 -4.41
C VAL A 130 -0.53 13.06 -5.09
N ALA A 131 -0.82 12.04 -4.29
CA ALA A 131 -1.25 10.74 -4.78
C ALA A 131 -2.68 10.44 -4.35
N ALA A 132 -3.48 9.91 -5.28
CA ALA A 132 -4.85 9.52 -5.00
C ALA A 132 -5.16 8.12 -5.54
N ARG A 133 -5.94 7.36 -4.75
CA ARG A 133 -6.43 6.04 -5.13
C ARG A 133 -7.85 6.13 -5.65
N VAL A 134 -8.10 5.44 -6.75
CA VAL A 134 -9.43 5.14 -7.30
C VAL A 134 -9.62 3.65 -7.47
N SER A 135 -10.87 3.18 -7.37
CA SER A 135 -11.21 1.82 -7.80
C SER A 135 -11.24 1.74 -9.33
N PRO A 136 -11.03 0.55 -9.92
CA PRO A 136 -11.17 0.36 -11.37
C PRO A 136 -12.54 0.78 -11.91
N GLN A 137 -13.57 0.63 -11.09
CA GLN A 137 -14.95 0.96 -11.45
C GLN A 137 -15.19 2.46 -11.62
N ARG A 138 -14.46 3.27 -10.85
CA ARG A 138 -14.62 4.73 -10.84
C ARG A 138 -13.46 5.49 -11.48
N ALA A 139 -12.43 4.76 -11.97
CA ALA A 139 -11.24 5.37 -12.51
C ALA A 139 -11.55 6.37 -13.64
N ARG A 140 -12.35 5.99 -14.63
CA ARG A 140 -12.72 6.88 -15.73
C ARG A 140 -13.51 8.12 -15.28
N GLU A 141 -14.38 7.94 -14.29
CA GLU A 141 -15.26 9.01 -13.78
C GLU A 141 -14.47 10.06 -12.99
N LEU A 142 -13.62 9.61 -12.05
CA LEU A 142 -12.98 10.50 -11.09
C LEU A 142 -11.65 11.09 -11.59
N THR A 143 -10.95 10.40 -12.49
CA THR A 143 -9.60 10.83 -12.92
C THR A 143 -9.55 12.25 -13.49
N PRO A 144 -10.52 12.74 -14.31
CA PRO A 144 -10.48 14.12 -14.79
C PRO A 144 -10.47 15.14 -13.65
N ASP A 145 -11.29 14.95 -12.62
CA ASP A 145 -11.37 15.84 -11.45
C ASP A 145 -10.07 15.75 -10.60
N LEU A 146 -9.53 14.54 -10.44
CA LEU A 146 -8.26 14.32 -9.73
C LEU A 146 -7.09 15.02 -10.41
N LEU A 147 -6.97 14.93 -11.72
CA LEU A 147 -5.93 15.62 -12.49
C LEU A 147 -6.11 17.14 -12.42
N ALA A 148 -7.34 17.63 -12.54
CA ALA A 148 -7.65 19.05 -12.36
C ALA A 148 -7.29 19.57 -10.96
N ALA A 149 -7.44 18.71 -9.92
CA ALA A 149 -7.03 19.01 -8.56
C ALA A 149 -5.51 18.91 -8.33
N GLY A 150 -4.75 18.43 -9.32
CA GLY A 150 -3.29 18.36 -9.31
C GLY A 150 -2.73 17.06 -8.75
N VAL A 151 -3.40 15.93 -8.96
CA VAL A 151 -2.84 14.60 -8.67
C VAL A 151 -1.64 14.36 -9.57
N GLU A 152 -0.54 13.96 -8.96
CA GLU A 152 0.75 13.68 -9.59
C GLU A 152 1.04 12.18 -9.73
N VAL A 153 0.42 11.34 -8.88
CA VAL A 153 0.49 9.88 -8.95
C VAL A 153 -0.92 9.32 -8.80
N LEU A 154 -1.39 8.59 -9.82
CA LEU A 154 -2.68 7.93 -9.76
C LEU A 154 -2.51 6.47 -9.34
N VAL A 155 -3.25 6.03 -8.33
CA VAL A 155 -3.26 4.64 -7.87
C VAL A 155 -4.60 4.01 -8.24
N VAL A 156 -4.59 3.08 -9.19
CA VAL A 156 -5.77 2.28 -9.55
C VAL A 156 -5.70 0.97 -8.78
N GLN A 157 -6.44 0.90 -7.68
CA GLN A 157 -6.37 -0.23 -6.75
C GLN A 157 -7.74 -0.84 -6.46
N GLY A 158 -7.84 -2.15 -6.69
CA GLY A 158 -8.90 -3.02 -6.21
C GLY A 158 -8.32 -4.19 -5.44
N THR A 159 -9.15 -5.05 -4.86
CA THR A 159 -8.66 -6.28 -4.21
C THR A 159 -7.87 -7.11 -5.22
N ILE A 160 -8.41 -7.27 -6.42
CA ILE A 160 -7.75 -7.93 -7.55
C ILE A 160 -7.98 -7.05 -8.78
N ILE A 161 -6.91 -6.75 -9.50
CA ILE A 161 -6.98 -6.10 -10.80
C ILE A 161 -6.40 -7.02 -11.86
N SER A 162 -7.10 -7.12 -12.99
CA SER A 162 -6.57 -7.70 -14.21
C SER A 162 -6.42 -6.64 -15.31
N ALA A 163 -5.48 -6.84 -16.22
CA ALA A 163 -5.32 -5.98 -17.39
C ALA A 163 -6.54 -6.05 -18.32
N GLU A 164 -7.25 -7.18 -18.30
CA GLU A 164 -8.45 -7.44 -19.08
C GLU A 164 -9.63 -7.74 -18.13
N HIS A 165 -10.63 -6.89 -18.16
CA HIS A 165 -11.89 -7.11 -17.43
C HIS A 165 -13.00 -7.41 -18.43
N VAL A 166 -13.66 -8.56 -18.28
CA VAL A 166 -14.79 -8.95 -19.12
C VAL A 166 -16.09 -8.54 -18.43
N SER A 167 -16.87 -7.69 -19.08
CA SER A 167 -18.20 -7.28 -18.61
C SER A 167 -19.16 -7.14 -19.78
N ARG A 168 -20.47 -7.01 -19.48
CA ARG A 168 -21.51 -6.73 -20.52
C ARG A 168 -21.49 -5.27 -20.98
N GLY A 169 -20.87 -4.37 -20.23
CA GLY A 169 -20.70 -2.96 -20.58
C GLY A 169 -19.33 -2.70 -21.22
N GLU A 170 -18.92 -1.44 -21.24
CA GLU A 170 -17.56 -1.05 -21.62
C GLU A 170 -16.61 -1.20 -20.44
N PRO A 171 -15.81 -2.29 -20.35
CA PRO A 171 -14.87 -2.46 -19.26
C PRO A 171 -13.75 -1.42 -19.33
N LEU A 172 -13.10 -1.16 -18.21
CA LEU A 172 -11.88 -0.36 -18.18
C LEU A 172 -10.79 -1.14 -18.92
N ASN A 173 -10.41 -0.69 -20.13
CA ASN A 173 -9.14 -1.12 -20.74
C ASN A 173 -8.01 -0.35 -20.05
N LEU A 174 -7.29 -1.03 -19.15
CA LEU A 174 -6.27 -0.40 -18.32
C LEU A 174 -5.11 0.15 -19.16
N LYS A 175 -4.75 -0.52 -20.26
CA LYS A 175 -3.68 -0.08 -21.16
C LYS A 175 -4.03 1.24 -21.85
N ASP A 176 -5.21 1.33 -22.44
CA ASP A 176 -5.65 2.54 -23.13
C ASP A 176 -5.87 3.68 -22.14
N PHE A 177 -6.40 3.35 -20.95
CA PHE A 177 -6.59 4.31 -19.87
C PHE A 177 -5.25 4.91 -19.42
N ILE A 178 -4.25 4.07 -19.11
CA ILE A 178 -2.92 4.55 -18.68
C ILE A 178 -2.24 5.35 -19.80
N ALA A 179 -2.36 4.90 -21.05
CA ALA A 179 -1.76 5.61 -22.20
C ALA A 179 -2.39 7.00 -22.45
N SER A 180 -3.58 7.26 -21.92
CA SER A 180 -4.25 8.58 -22.03
C SER A 180 -3.84 9.58 -20.95
N LEU A 181 -2.99 9.20 -20.00
CA LEU A 181 -2.62 10.00 -18.84
C LEU A 181 -1.17 10.45 -18.90
N ASP A 182 -0.92 11.69 -18.47
CA ASP A 182 0.41 12.28 -18.37
C ASP A 182 1.07 12.08 -16.99
N VAL A 183 0.37 11.40 -16.06
CA VAL A 183 0.87 11.08 -14.72
C VAL A 183 1.17 9.59 -14.58
N PRO A 184 2.18 9.20 -13.78
CA PRO A 184 2.45 7.80 -13.51
C PRO A 184 1.26 7.13 -12.81
N VAL A 185 0.94 5.91 -13.28
CA VAL A 185 -0.12 5.09 -12.71
C VAL A 185 0.48 3.88 -12.00
N VAL A 186 0.08 3.68 -10.77
CA VAL A 186 0.35 2.45 -10.00
C VAL A 186 -0.92 1.60 -10.02
N ALA A 187 -0.81 0.33 -10.40
CA ALA A 187 -1.97 -0.56 -10.55
C ALA A 187 -1.83 -1.84 -9.70
N GLY A 188 -2.92 -2.29 -9.09
CA GLY A 188 -2.95 -3.56 -8.34
C GLY A 188 -4.22 -3.72 -7.48
N GLY A 189 -4.44 -4.88 -6.77
CA GLY A 189 -3.45 -5.92 -6.43
C GLY A 189 -3.31 -7.06 -7.44
N CYS A 190 -2.15 -7.59 -7.47
CA CYS A 190 -1.82 -8.82 -8.17
C CYS A 190 -1.06 -9.77 -7.23
N GLY A 191 -1.01 -11.07 -7.58
CA GLY A 191 -0.49 -12.09 -6.65
C GLY A 191 0.49 -13.10 -7.25
N ASP A 192 0.83 -12.98 -8.54
CA ASP A 192 1.73 -13.90 -9.22
C ASP A 192 2.46 -13.24 -10.40
N TYR A 193 3.42 -13.99 -10.97
CA TYR A 193 4.20 -13.57 -12.13
C TYR A 193 3.34 -13.12 -13.32
N ARG A 194 2.29 -13.89 -13.68
CA ARG A 194 1.49 -13.62 -14.88
C ARG A 194 0.68 -12.34 -14.73
N THR A 195 0.01 -12.19 -13.60
CA THR A 195 -0.80 -10.99 -13.33
C THR A 195 0.08 -9.76 -13.21
N ALA A 196 1.24 -9.84 -12.55
CA ALA A 196 2.21 -8.76 -12.49
C ALA A 196 2.72 -8.36 -13.89
N MET A 197 3.15 -9.34 -14.72
CA MET A 197 3.61 -9.09 -16.08
C MET A 197 2.53 -8.43 -16.95
N HIS A 198 1.27 -8.88 -16.86
CA HIS A 198 0.16 -8.28 -17.59
C HIS A 198 -0.08 -6.82 -17.18
N LEU A 199 -0.02 -6.50 -15.87
CA LEU A 199 -0.13 -5.13 -15.40
C LEU A 199 1.05 -4.26 -15.86
N MET A 200 2.28 -4.77 -15.83
CA MET A 200 3.45 -4.04 -16.34
C MET A 200 3.30 -3.68 -17.83
N ARG A 201 2.76 -4.61 -18.64
CA ARG A 201 2.50 -4.41 -20.08
C ARG A 201 1.38 -3.41 -20.37
N THR A 202 0.56 -3.01 -19.39
CA THR A 202 -0.40 -1.91 -19.55
C THR A 202 0.25 -0.54 -19.56
N GLY A 203 1.51 -0.45 -19.18
CA GLY A 203 2.21 0.82 -19.08
C GLY A 203 2.28 1.40 -17.67
N ALA A 204 1.87 0.64 -16.64
CA ALA A 204 1.95 1.08 -15.26
C ALA A 204 3.41 1.43 -14.86
N ALA A 205 3.57 2.47 -14.06
CA ALA A 205 4.84 2.86 -13.46
C ALA A 205 5.20 1.98 -12.24
N GLY A 206 4.17 1.40 -11.60
CA GLY A 206 4.32 0.46 -10.50
C GLY A 206 3.18 -0.54 -10.44
N VAL A 207 3.45 -1.70 -9.85
CA VAL A 207 2.45 -2.74 -9.57
C VAL A 207 2.36 -2.99 -8.07
N ILE A 208 1.13 -3.05 -7.54
CA ILE A 208 0.87 -3.43 -6.15
C ILE A 208 0.74 -4.95 -6.10
N VAL A 209 1.59 -5.57 -5.30
CA VAL A 209 1.63 -7.02 -5.09
C VAL A 209 1.06 -7.34 -3.72
N GLY A 210 0.04 -8.18 -3.71
CA GLY A 210 -0.76 -8.48 -2.54
C GLY A 210 -2.17 -7.88 -2.64
N TYR A 211 -2.98 -8.21 -1.66
CA TYR A 211 -4.38 -7.81 -1.59
C TYR A 211 -4.70 -7.08 -0.27
N GLY A 212 -3.68 -6.44 0.34
CA GLY A 212 -3.81 -5.71 1.59
C GLY A 212 -4.01 -6.62 2.81
N GLN A 213 -3.39 -7.81 2.79
CA GLN A 213 -3.50 -8.75 3.91
C GLN A 213 -3.04 -8.10 5.22
N SER A 214 -3.95 -8.03 6.16
CA SER A 214 -3.80 -7.46 7.50
C SER A 214 -4.71 -8.19 8.46
N THR A 215 -4.71 -7.85 9.72
CA THR A 215 -5.68 -8.41 10.68
C THR A 215 -7.13 -8.01 10.37
N ALA A 216 -7.32 -6.90 9.64
CA ALA A 216 -8.64 -6.43 9.22
C ALA A 216 -9.18 -7.15 7.97
N THR A 217 -8.31 -7.71 7.11
CA THR A 217 -8.71 -8.24 5.81
C THR A 217 -9.30 -9.63 5.92
N THR A 218 -10.50 -9.82 5.36
CA THR A 218 -11.24 -11.10 5.32
C THR A 218 -11.46 -11.60 3.88
N THR A 219 -10.57 -11.23 2.96
CA THR A 219 -10.70 -11.60 1.53
C THR A 219 -10.57 -13.11 1.32
N ASP A 220 -9.70 -13.77 2.09
CA ASP A 220 -9.53 -15.23 2.01
C ASP A 220 -10.78 -15.95 2.53
N GLU A 221 -11.32 -15.53 3.64
CA GLU A 221 -12.55 -16.10 4.23
C GLU A 221 -13.77 -15.91 3.33
N VAL A 222 -13.87 -14.76 2.65
CA VAL A 222 -15.03 -14.41 1.83
C VAL A 222 -14.94 -14.96 0.41
N LEU A 223 -13.74 -14.95 -0.20
CA LEU A 223 -13.54 -15.32 -1.61
C LEU A 223 -12.65 -16.56 -1.80
N GLY A 224 -12.01 -17.06 -0.77
CA GLY A 224 -11.00 -18.12 -0.88
C GLY A 224 -9.75 -17.67 -1.65
N ILE A 225 -9.45 -16.38 -1.62
CA ILE A 225 -8.33 -15.78 -2.37
C ILE A 225 -7.34 -15.18 -1.38
N GLY A 226 -6.17 -15.79 -1.32
CA GLY A 226 -5.03 -15.33 -0.52
C GLY A 226 -3.76 -15.28 -1.34
N VAL A 227 -2.76 -14.59 -0.84
CA VAL A 227 -1.45 -14.46 -1.48
C VAL A 227 -0.34 -14.69 -0.47
N PRO A 228 0.47 -15.74 -0.64
CA PRO A 228 1.70 -15.93 0.11
C PRO A 228 2.74 -14.88 -0.30
N MET A 229 2.92 -13.85 0.52
CA MET A 229 3.57 -12.60 0.13
C MET A 229 5.02 -12.74 -0.31
N ALA A 230 5.83 -13.58 0.35
CA ALA A 230 7.22 -13.77 -0.06
C ALA A 230 7.31 -14.30 -1.50
N THR A 231 6.50 -15.31 -1.82
CA THR A 231 6.45 -15.89 -3.16
C THR A 231 5.91 -14.90 -4.19
N ALA A 232 4.84 -14.17 -3.87
CA ALA A 232 4.23 -13.21 -4.78
C ALA A 232 5.19 -12.04 -5.12
N ILE A 233 5.94 -11.54 -4.13
CA ILE A 233 6.94 -10.48 -4.36
C ILE A 233 8.07 -10.98 -5.25
N VAL A 234 8.60 -12.19 -5.00
CA VAL A 234 9.65 -12.81 -5.83
C VAL A 234 9.16 -13.00 -7.26
N ASP A 235 7.93 -13.47 -7.46
CA ASP A 235 7.30 -13.63 -8.76
C ASP A 235 7.17 -12.30 -9.51
N ALA A 236 6.68 -11.26 -8.84
CA ALA A 236 6.56 -9.93 -9.44
C ALA A 236 7.94 -9.30 -9.75
N ALA A 237 8.93 -9.52 -8.90
CA ALA A 237 10.31 -9.10 -9.15
C ALA A 237 10.93 -9.85 -10.33
N ALA A 238 10.57 -11.13 -10.55
CA ALA A 238 10.96 -11.87 -11.74
C ALA A 238 10.27 -11.30 -13.00
N ALA A 239 8.95 -11.06 -12.95
CA ALA A 239 8.21 -10.43 -14.03
C ALA A 239 8.81 -9.05 -14.40
N ARG A 240 9.20 -8.24 -13.41
CA ARG A 240 9.87 -6.96 -13.63
C ARG A 240 11.20 -7.10 -14.40
N ARG A 241 12.02 -8.10 -14.06
CA ARG A 241 13.29 -8.34 -14.78
C ARG A 241 13.02 -8.69 -16.23
N ASP A 242 12.10 -9.63 -16.48
CA ASP A 242 11.77 -10.06 -17.82
C ASP A 242 11.13 -8.93 -18.64
N TYR A 243 10.30 -8.09 -18.01
CA TYR A 243 9.71 -6.90 -18.65
C TYR A 243 10.75 -5.83 -18.97
N LEU A 244 11.73 -5.62 -18.08
CA LEU A 244 12.86 -4.72 -18.32
C LEU A 244 13.65 -5.14 -19.56
N ASP A 245 13.92 -6.46 -19.70
CA ASP A 245 14.62 -7.02 -20.85
C ASP A 245 13.75 -6.93 -22.12
N GLU A 246 12.45 -7.28 -22.03
CA GLU A 246 11.47 -7.18 -23.14
C GLU A 246 11.38 -5.76 -23.71
N THR A 247 11.44 -4.74 -22.86
CA THR A 247 11.24 -3.34 -23.25
C THR A 247 12.53 -2.56 -23.51
N GLY A 248 13.68 -3.18 -23.29
CA GLY A 248 14.97 -2.52 -23.44
C GLY A 248 15.24 -1.45 -22.38
N GLY A 249 14.68 -1.57 -21.18
CA GLY A 249 15.05 -0.73 -20.05
C GLY A 249 13.91 -0.05 -19.27
N ARG A 250 12.63 -0.34 -19.59
CA ARG A 250 11.51 0.23 -18.83
C ARG A 250 11.39 -0.45 -17.48
N TYR A 251 11.65 0.32 -16.42
CA TYR A 251 11.54 -0.16 -15.05
C TYR A 251 10.12 0.05 -14.52
N VAL A 252 9.54 -1.00 -13.92
CA VAL A 252 8.25 -0.95 -13.22
C VAL A 252 8.48 -1.28 -11.75
N HIS A 253 8.00 -0.42 -10.85
CA HIS A 253 8.21 -0.59 -9.42
C HIS A 253 7.29 -1.66 -8.84
N VAL A 254 7.84 -2.49 -7.94
CA VAL A 254 7.09 -3.51 -7.19
C VAL A 254 6.81 -2.97 -5.79
N ILE A 255 5.54 -2.80 -5.45
CA ILE A 255 5.07 -2.29 -4.16
C ILE A 255 4.36 -3.43 -3.44
N ALA A 256 4.91 -3.89 -2.32
CA ALA A 256 4.32 -4.98 -1.54
C ALA A 256 3.20 -4.47 -0.63
N ASP A 257 1.97 -5.02 -0.75
CA ASP A 257 0.79 -4.63 0.02
C ASP A 257 0.23 -5.81 0.82
N GLY A 258 0.53 -5.84 2.10
CA GLY A 258 0.04 -6.83 3.06
C GLY A 258 1.07 -7.83 3.56
N GLY A 259 0.67 -8.61 4.56
CA GLY A 259 1.51 -9.65 5.17
C GLY A 259 2.68 -9.13 6.02
N MET A 260 2.76 -7.83 6.27
CA MET A 260 3.81 -7.21 7.07
C MET A 260 3.22 -6.72 8.39
N ARG A 261 3.79 -7.13 9.51
CA ARG A 261 3.39 -6.68 10.86
C ARG A 261 4.53 -6.00 11.60
N THR A 262 5.76 -6.31 11.23
CA THR A 262 6.96 -5.88 11.91
C THR A 262 7.97 -5.27 10.95
N SER A 263 8.95 -4.57 11.50
CA SER A 263 10.10 -4.08 10.75
C SER A 263 10.91 -5.21 10.08
N GLY A 264 10.92 -6.39 10.68
CA GLY A 264 11.52 -7.59 10.08
C GLY A 264 10.79 -8.00 8.80
N ASP A 265 9.46 -7.94 8.78
CA ASP A 265 8.67 -8.27 7.59
C ASP A 265 8.88 -7.23 6.48
N VAL A 266 8.97 -5.94 6.85
CA VAL A 266 9.35 -4.87 5.90
C VAL A 266 10.71 -5.17 5.25
N ALA A 267 11.71 -5.54 6.06
CA ALA A 267 13.03 -5.89 5.53
C ALA A 267 12.97 -7.13 4.61
N LYS A 268 12.19 -8.16 4.97
CA LYS A 268 11.99 -9.36 4.16
C LYS A 268 11.27 -9.06 2.85
N ALA A 269 10.27 -8.19 2.85
CA ALA A 269 9.58 -7.76 1.63
C ALA A 269 10.52 -7.07 0.64
N ILE A 270 11.36 -6.15 1.10
CA ILE A 270 12.39 -5.52 0.26
C ILE A 270 13.42 -6.55 -0.21
N ALA A 271 13.88 -7.45 0.67
CA ALA A 271 14.81 -8.52 0.32
C ALA A 271 14.25 -9.50 -0.73
N CYS A 272 12.95 -9.76 -0.72
CA CYS A 272 12.25 -10.55 -1.74
C CYS A 272 12.15 -9.84 -3.10
N GLY A 273 12.42 -8.53 -3.16
CA GLY A 273 12.47 -7.78 -4.41
C GLY A 273 11.48 -6.63 -4.53
N ALA A 274 10.74 -6.27 -3.47
CA ALA A 274 9.91 -5.07 -3.47
C ALA A 274 10.80 -3.81 -3.48
N ASP A 275 10.35 -2.77 -4.19
CA ASP A 275 10.99 -1.46 -4.22
C ASP A 275 10.47 -0.56 -3.09
N ALA A 276 9.21 -0.77 -2.70
CA ALA A 276 8.56 -0.12 -1.57
C ALA A 276 7.53 -1.06 -0.93
N VAL A 277 7.08 -0.68 0.25
CA VAL A 277 6.04 -1.37 1.00
C VAL A 277 4.83 -0.47 1.19
N MET A 278 3.63 -1.02 1.05
CA MET A 278 2.39 -0.34 1.35
C MET A 278 1.95 -0.73 2.76
N LEU A 279 1.91 0.25 3.66
CA LEU A 279 1.58 0.04 5.07
C LEU A 279 0.28 0.76 5.43
N GLY A 280 -0.54 0.12 6.23
CA GLY A 280 -1.80 0.65 6.74
C GLY A 280 -1.94 0.41 8.23
N GLU A 281 -2.16 -0.83 8.62
CA GLU A 281 -2.40 -1.21 10.02
C GLU A 281 -1.31 -0.71 10.98
N GLN A 282 -0.04 -0.78 10.58
CA GLN A 282 1.09 -0.32 11.38
C GLN A 282 1.04 1.20 11.64
N LEU A 283 0.57 1.95 10.64
CA LEU A 283 0.41 3.40 10.75
C LEU A 283 -0.80 3.79 11.59
N ALA A 284 -1.85 2.96 11.62
CA ALA A 284 -3.02 3.18 12.46
C ALA A 284 -2.70 3.10 13.96
N ALA A 285 -1.56 2.52 14.35
CA ALA A 285 -1.07 2.49 15.72
C ALA A 285 -0.54 3.85 16.20
N ALA A 286 -0.22 4.79 15.29
CA ALA A 286 0.30 6.11 15.64
C ALA A 286 -0.77 6.99 16.31
N SER A 287 -0.35 7.79 17.30
CA SER A 287 -1.27 8.68 18.04
C SER A 287 -1.86 9.79 17.19
N ASP A 288 -1.21 10.15 16.08
CA ASP A 288 -1.65 11.17 15.11
C ASP A 288 -2.28 10.55 13.85
N ALA A 289 -2.56 9.23 13.84
CA ALA A 289 -3.37 8.61 12.81
C ALA A 289 -4.86 9.08 12.94
N PRO A 290 -5.57 9.27 11.82
CA PRO A 290 -6.95 9.74 11.85
C PRO A 290 -7.87 8.88 12.72
N ALA A 291 -7.76 7.55 12.64
CA ALA A 291 -8.52 6.61 13.47
C ALA A 291 -7.61 5.91 14.49
N SER A 292 -6.72 6.65 15.16
CA SER A 292 -5.73 6.06 16.09
C SER A 292 -6.29 4.92 16.94
N GLY A 293 -5.73 3.73 16.80
CA GLY A 293 -6.18 2.52 17.50
C GLY A 293 -7.26 1.70 16.77
N ALA A 294 -7.68 2.11 15.56
CA ALA A 294 -8.58 1.31 14.73
C ALA A 294 -8.09 1.27 13.28
N TYR A 295 -8.32 0.15 12.60
CA TYR A 295 -7.93 -0.03 11.20
C TYR A 295 -8.98 -0.81 10.41
N TRP A 296 -9.14 -0.43 9.14
CA TRP A 296 -9.92 -1.14 8.13
C TRP A 296 -9.40 -0.81 6.73
N THR A 297 -9.73 -1.64 5.75
CA THR A 297 -9.46 -1.35 4.33
C THR A 297 -10.72 -0.80 3.65
N SER A 298 -10.56 -0.22 2.46
CA SER A 298 -11.71 0.25 1.66
C SER A 298 -12.71 -0.87 1.32
N ALA A 299 -12.32 -2.14 1.42
CA ALA A 299 -13.18 -3.29 1.19
C ALA A 299 -14.24 -3.50 2.29
N ALA A 300 -14.10 -2.87 3.47
CA ALA A 300 -15.12 -2.87 4.52
C ALA A 300 -16.41 -2.16 4.09
N ALA A 301 -16.26 -1.09 3.30
CA ALA A 301 -17.39 -0.29 2.85
C ALA A 301 -18.14 -0.89 1.63
N HIS A 302 -17.77 -2.08 1.14
CA HIS A 302 -18.45 -2.68 0.00
C HIS A 302 -19.93 -2.97 0.32
N PRO A 303 -20.90 -2.48 -0.47
CA PRO A 303 -22.32 -2.44 -0.07
C PRO A 303 -22.98 -3.81 0.12
N SER A 304 -22.47 -4.85 -0.53
CA SER A 304 -23.08 -6.19 -0.48
C SER A 304 -22.12 -7.30 -0.12
N LEU A 305 -20.82 -7.05 -0.14
CA LEU A 305 -19.80 -8.07 0.11
C LEU A 305 -18.58 -7.44 0.77
N PRO A 306 -18.68 -7.00 2.03
CA PRO A 306 -17.52 -6.48 2.75
C PRO A 306 -16.46 -7.58 2.90
N ARG A 307 -15.20 -7.21 2.76
CA ARG A 307 -14.04 -8.10 2.86
C ARG A 307 -12.95 -7.51 3.76
N SER A 308 -13.39 -6.70 4.70
CA SER A 308 -12.56 -6.17 5.77
C SER A 308 -13.46 -5.85 6.96
N GLU A 309 -12.95 -6.09 8.14
CA GLU A 309 -13.55 -5.67 9.40
C GLU A 309 -12.94 -4.33 9.85
N VAL A 310 -13.55 -3.72 10.87
CA VAL A 310 -12.90 -2.66 11.65
C VAL A 310 -12.28 -3.33 12.87
N VAL A 311 -10.96 -3.35 12.92
CA VAL A 311 -10.23 -4.02 14.00
C VAL A 311 -9.56 -3.00 14.92
N ALA A 312 -9.46 -3.36 16.21
CA ALA A 312 -8.64 -2.61 17.14
C ALA A 312 -7.16 -2.87 16.87
N VAL A 313 -6.37 -1.81 16.79
CA VAL A 313 -4.91 -1.87 16.66
C VAL A 313 -4.30 -1.34 17.96
N PRO A 314 -3.37 -2.07 18.58
CA PRO A 314 -2.67 -1.55 19.75
C PRO A 314 -1.98 -0.22 19.42
N THR A 315 -2.37 0.83 20.11
CA THR A 315 -1.74 2.14 19.94
C THR A 315 -0.34 2.15 20.52
N THR A 316 0.57 2.78 19.80
CA THR A 316 1.88 3.12 20.35
C THR A 316 1.82 4.50 21.05
N PRO A 317 2.63 4.76 22.06
CA PRO A 317 2.67 6.08 22.71
C PRO A 317 3.23 7.19 21.80
N GLY A 318 3.69 6.88 20.58
CA GLY A 318 4.33 7.78 19.64
C GLY A 318 3.46 8.16 18.44
N ASP A 319 3.91 9.19 17.72
CA ASP A 319 3.35 9.66 16.46
C ASP A 319 3.89 8.87 15.25
N PHE A 320 3.52 9.25 14.02
CA PHE A 320 4.06 8.63 12.80
C PHE A 320 5.59 8.61 12.74
N ARG A 321 6.26 9.62 13.30
CA ARG A 321 7.71 9.66 13.33
C ARG A 321 8.29 8.51 14.16
N ASP A 322 7.68 8.23 15.31
CA ASP A 322 8.13 7.15 16.19
C ASP A 322 7.85 5.78 15.55
N VAL A 323 6.69 5.60 14.92
CA VAL A 323 6.37 4.38 14.18
C VAL A 323 7.38 4.14 13.05
N LEU A 324 7.77 5.19 12.31
CA LEU A 324 8.66 5.05 11.16
C LEU A 324 10.15 5.01 11.54
N PHE A 325 10.59 5.81 12.52
CA PHE A 325 12.01 6.04 12.82
C PHE A 325 12.41 5.81 14.26
N GLY A 326 11.45 5.56 15.14
CA GLY A 326 11.70 5.37 16.59
C GLY A 326 11.97 6.67 17.35
N PRO A 327 12.38 6.51 18.60
CA PRO A 327 12.89 5.28 19.23
C PRO A 327 11.82 4.22 19.52
N ALA A 328 12.20 2.94 19.44
CA ALA A 328 11.31 1.83 19.83
C ALA A 328 11.40 1.59 21.33
N SER A 329 10.23 1.48 21.98
CA SER A 329 10.10 1.06 23.37
C SER A 329 9.69 -0.40 23.52
N THR A 330 9.29 -1.06 22.41
CA THR A 330 8.95 -2.49 22.33
C THR A 330 10.05 -3.28 21.64
N ALA A 331 10.11 -4.59 21.92
CA ALA A 331 11.15 -5.48 21.39
C ALA A 331 10.70 -6.27 20.14
N TYR A 332 9.48 -6.04 19.66
CA TYR A 332 8.84 -6.90 18.64
C TYR A 332 8.82 -6.32 17.22
N GLY A 333 9.44 -5.14 17.02
CA GLY A 333 9.59 -4.54 15.68
C GLY A 333 8.34 -3.85 15.14
N GLU A 334 7.38 -3.49 16.00
CA GLU A 334 6.14 -2.82 15.65
C GLU A 334 6.32 -1.32 15.38
N VAL A 335 7.41 -0.75 15.90
CA VAL A 335 7.81 0.65 15.71
C VAL A 335 9.25 0.73 15.22
N ASN A 336 9.66 1.93 14.74
CA ASN A 336 10.98 2.16 14.14
C ASN A 336 11.19 1.32 12.86
N LEU A 337 10.15 1.24 12.02
CA LEU A 337 10.11 0.33 10.87
C LEU A 337 11.26 0.57 9.89
N PHE A 338 11.52 1.82 9.50
CA PHE A 338 12.57 2.14 8.53
C PHE A 338 13.94 2.35 9.16
N GLY A 339 14.03 2.70 10.45
CA GLY A 339 15.28 2.64 11.18
C GLY A 339 15.78 1.20 11.33
N ALA A 340 14.87 0.25 11.57
CA ALA A 340 15.18 -1.17 11.61
C ALA A 340 15.52 -1.74 10.22
N LEU A 341 14.82 -1.35 9.15
CA LEU A 341 15.18 -1.69 7.77
C LEU A 341 16.63 -1.26 7.46
N ARG A 342 16.96 0.00 7.75
CA ARG A 342 18.33 0.54 7.60
C ARG A 342 19.34 -0.30 8.38
N ARG A 343 18.96 -0.75 9.57
CA ARG A 343 19.81 -1.60 10.40
C ARG A 343 19.97 -3.00 9.82
N ALA A 344 18.93 -3.60 9.28
CA ALA A 344 18.99 -4.90 8.61
C ALA A 344 19.92 -4.85 7.39
N MET A 345 19.78 -3.84 6.54
CA MET A 345 20.66 -3.59 5.39
C MET A 345 22.12 -3.42 5.82
N ALA A 346 22.37 -2.65 6.87
CA ALA A 346 23.71 -2.47 7.43
C ALA A 346 24.31 -3.78 7.95
N LYS A 347 23.54 -4.60 8.67
CA LYS A 347 23.98 -5.89 9.22
C LYS A 347 24.26 -6.93 8.14
N THR A 348 23.65 -6.79 6.97
CA THR A 348 23.90 -7.64 5.80
C THR A 348 24.87 -7.02 4.79
N GLY A 349 25.40 -5.82 5.07
CA GLY A 349 26.51 -5.20 4.32
C GLY A 349 26.11 -4.39 3.10
N TYR A 350 24.83 -4.12 2.90
CA TYR A 350 24.31 -3.39 1.75
C TYR A 350 24.12 -1.90 2.03
N SER A 351 24.31 -1.05 1.02
CA SER A 351 24.29 0.41 1.13
C SER A 351 22.98 1.04 0.67
N ASP A 352 22.22 0.36 -0.17
CA ASP A 352 20.96 0.84 -0.74
C ASP A 352 19.97 -0.31 -0.97
N LEU A 353 18.72 0.03 -1.31
CA LEU A 353 17.64 -0.94 -1.49
C LEU A 353 17.90 -1.89 -2.66
N LYS A 354 18.48 -1.40 -3.77
CA LYS A 354 18.72 -2.22 -4.97
C LYS A 354 19.80 -3.28 -4.72
N GLU A 355 20.84 -2.92 -3.99
CA GLU A 355 21.83 -3.88 -3.56
C GLU A 355 21.24 -4.87 -2.55
N PHE A 356 20.41 -4.39 -1.61
CA PHE A 356 19.79 -5.25 -0.60
C PHE A 356 18.82 -6.29 -1.19
N GLN A 357 18.17 -6.02 -2.31
CA GLN A 357 17.36 -7.01 -3.05
C GLN A 357 18.18 -8.22 -3.57
N ARG A 358 19.52 -8.20 -3.46
CA ARG A 358 20.41 -9.32 -3.81
C ARG A 358 20.81 -10.16 -2.60
N VAL A 359 20.31 -9.84 -1.42
CA VAL A 359 20.66 -10.58 -0.19
C VAL A 359 20.17 -12.03 -0.29
N GLY A 360 20.92 -12.95 0.29
CA GLY A 360 20.51 -14.36 0.36
C GLY A 360 19.27 -14.53 1.24
N LEU A 361 18.38 -15.43 0.82
CA LEU A 361 17.21 -15.81 1.59
C LEU A 361 17.23 -17.31 1.86
N ASN A 362 16.85 -17.71 3.08
CA ASN A 362 16.54 -19.09 3.43
C ASN A 362 15.04 -19.23 3.66
N VAL A 363 14.50 -20.40 3.34
CA VAL A 363 13.13 -20.79 3.70
C VAL A 363 13.21 -21.64 4.96
N ARG A 364 12.42 -21.25 5.96
CA ARG A 364 12.21 -22.03 7.18
C ARG A 364 11.07 -23.01 6.92
N VAL A 365 11.40 -24.31 6.89
CA VAL A 365 10.47 -25.42 6.65
C VAL A 365 9.92 -25.95 7.96
#